data_a3394f47e6da3fbf6aa2a34c8bd2e2a0
#
_entry.id   a3394f47e6da3fbf6aa2a34c8bd2e2a0
#
_cell.length_a   1.000
_cell.length_b   1.000
_cell.length_c   1.000
_cell.angle_alpha   90.00
_cell.angle_beta   90.00
_cell.angle_gamma   90.00
#
_symmetry.space_group_name_H-M   'P 1'
#
loop_
_entity.id
_entity.type
_entity.pdbx_description
1 polymer ?
#
loop_
_entity_poly.entity_id
_entity_poly.type
_entity_poly.pdbx_seq_one_letter_code
_entity_poly.pdbx_strand_id
1 'polypeptide(L)'
;MRKLISFIGISLDGYYQGPNGEFDFANVDQEFYDFSNRQDAYIDTLMFGRETYELMAAYWPTATEDDPEVIEFMNSVQKVAVSTTLERADWTNTTLVSDNLAENVKELKERPGKEIAMFGSVRLTASLLELGLVDELRVMVFPILLGNGASMFSTLNGRVPLELWNTTTFRSGNVLLVYRPA
;
A
#
# COMPACT_ATOMS: atom_id res chain seq x y z
N MET A 1 5.22 -14.41 -13.40
CA MET A 1 4.03 -13.86 -12.71
C MET A 1 4.49 -12.60 -11.96
N ARG A 2 3.73 -11.51 -12.02
CA ARG A 2 4.03 -10.24 -11.35
C ARG A 2 3.89 -10.42 -9.84
N LYS A 3 4.73 -9.75 -9.06
CA LYS A 3 4.56 -9.72 -7.60
C LYS A 3 3.50 -8.71 -7.21
N LEU A 4 2.70 -9.05 -6.20
CA LEU A 4 1.82 -8.13 -5.49
C LEU A 4 2.45 -7.80 -4.14
N ILE A 5 2.76 -6.52 -3.96
CA ILE A 5 3.42 -5.98 -2.78
C ILE A 5 2.42 -5.13 -2.01
N SER A 6 2.33 -5.33 -0.71
CA SER A 6 1.61 -4.41 0.17
C SER A 6 2.62 -3.61 1.01
N PHE A 7 2.55 -2.29 0.93
CA PHE A 7 3.34 -1.36 1.73
C PHE A 7 2.44 -0.62 2.71
N ILE A 8 2.71 -0.74 3.99
CA ILE A 8 1.92 -0.11 5.05
C ILE A 8 2.85 0.54 6.07
N GLY A 9 2.56 1.80 6.42
CA GLY A 9 3.20 2.49 7.53
C GLY A 9 2.42 2.31 8.82
N ILE A 10 3.12 2.03 9.91
CA ILE A 10 2.53 1.87 11.25
C ILE A 10 3.37 2.54 12.34
N SER A 11 2.73 2.89 13.44
CA SER A 11 3.41 3.19 14.70
C SER A 11 4.08 1.94 15.28
N LEU A 12 5.01 2.09 16.21
CA LEU A 12 5.69 0.97 16.89
C LEU A 12 4.69 0.05 17.63
N ASP A 13 3.58 0.58 18.12
CA ASP A 13 2.50 -0.17 18.77
C ASP A 13 1.39 -0.67 17.79
N GLY A 14 1.64 -0.60 16.46
CA GLY A 14 0.88 -1.33 15.45
C GLY A 14 -0.36 -0.62 14.90
N TYR A 15 -0.48 0.68 15.04
CA TYR A 15 -1.57 1.47 14.47
C TYR A 15 -1.15 2.10 13.14
N TYR A 16 -2.00 2.00 12.12
CA TYR A 16 -1.78 2.64 10.82
C TYR A 16 -2.45 4.02 10.71
N GLN A 17 -3.32 4.36 11.65
CA GLN A 17 -3.96 5.67 11.80
C GLN A 17 -4.23 5.95 13.28
N GLY A 18 -4.24 7.21 13.66
CA GLY A 18 -4.68 7.65 14.96
C GLY A 18 -6.20 7.50 15.14
N PRO A 19 -6.75 7.81 16.34
CA PRO A 19 -8.14 7.58 16.69
C PRO A 19 -9.17 8.37 15.85
N ASN A 20 -8.75 9.47 15.21
CA ASN A 20 -9.59 10.29 14.32
C ASN A 20 -9.27 10.06 12.83
N GLY A 21 -8.49 9.01 12.49
CA GLY A 21 -8.09 8.71 11.13
C GLY A 21 -6.86 9.49 10.63
N GLU A 22 -6.19 10.22 11.50
CA GLU A 22 -4.98 10.97 11.17
C GLU A 22 -3.78 10.05 10.86
N PHE A 23 -2.95 10.47 9.90
CA PHE A 23 -1.67 9.85 9.53
C PHE A 23 -0.58 10.93 9.45
N ASP A 24 -0.42 11.70 10.52
CA ASP A 24 0.51 12.82 10.62
C ASP A 24 1.83 12.47 11.32
N PHE A 25 1.96 11.22 11.74
CA PHE A 25 3.13 10.70 12.47
C PHE A 25 4.21 10.09 11.56
N ALA A 26 4.00 10.05 10.26
CA ALA A 26 4.97 9.53 9.32
C ALA A 26 6.20 10.47 9.27
N ASN A 27 7.32 9.99 9.81
CA ASN A 27 8.58 10.71 9.76
C ASN A 27 9.27 10.41 8.43
N VAL A 28 8.91 11.20 7.40
CA VAL A 28 9.40 11.05 6.03
C VAL A 28 10.50 12.08 5.79
N ASP A 29 11.69 11.61 5.40
CA ASP A 29 12.85 12.43 5.08
C ASP A 29 13.38 12.14 3.67
N GLN A 30 14.45 12.83 3.25
CA GLN A 30 15.05 12.64 1.93
C GLN A 30 15.53 11.19 1.70
N GLU A 31 16.03 10.51 2.74
CA GLU A 31 16.45 9.11 2.63
C GLU A 31 15.28 8.19 2.30
N PHE A 32 14.10 8.47 2.87
CA PHE A 32 12.87 7.76 2.54
C PHE A 32 12.42 8.03 1.10
N TYR A 33 12.44 9.30 0.64
CA TYR A 33 12.10 9.64 -0.75
C TYR A 33 13.03 8.95 -1.74
N ASP A 34 14.34 8.98 -1.50
CA ASP A 34 15.34 8.29 -2.34
C ASP A 34 15.10 6.78 -2.37
N PHE A 35 14.64 6.20 -1.25
CA PHE A 35 14.24 4.80 -1.19
C PHE A 35 12.98 4.55 -2.02
N SER A 36 11.94 5.37 -1.85
CA SER A 36 10.65 5.26 -2.55
C SER A 36 10.84 5.34 -4.07
N ASN A 37 11.53 6.38 -4.55
CA ASN A 37 11.78 6.58 -5.99
C ASN A 37 12.52 5.38 -6.62
N ARG A 38 13.44 4.74 -5.88
CA ARG A 38 14.06 3.50 -6.37
C ARG A 38 13.09 2.33 -6.44
N GLN A 39 12.09 2.26 -5.57
CA GLN A 39 11.07 1.21 -5.60
C GLN A 39 10.08 1.44 -6.74
N ASP A 40 9.68 2.68 -6.98
CA ASP A 40 8.71 3.06 -8.02
C ASP A 40 9.16 2.65 -9.42
N ALA A 41 10.47 2.62 -9.67
CA ALA A 41 11.04 2.12 -10.92
C ALA A 41 10.67 0.64 -11.24
N TYR A 42 10.32 -0.14 -10.23
CA TYR A 42 9.91 -1.56 -10.37
C TYR A 42 8.39 -1.75 -10.38
N ILE A 43 7.60 -0.70 -10.22
CA ILE A 43 6.16 -0.72 -10.13
C ILE A 43 5.56 -0.14 -11.43
N ASP A 44 4.52 -0.77 -11.96
CA ASP A 44 3.74 -0.23 -13.08
C ASP A 44 2.23 -0.24 -12.83
N THR A 45 1.82 -0.74 -11.67
CA THR A 45 0.40 -0.80 -11.28
C THR A 45 0.27 -0.56 -9.79
N LEU A 46 -0.61 0.37 -9.41
CA LEU A 46 -1.04 0.58 -8.03
C LEU A 46 -2.41 -0.04 -7.81
N MET A 47 -2.60 -0.65 -6.65
CA MET A 47 -3.90 -1.22 -6.25
C MET A 47 -4.37 -0.59 -4.95
N PHE A 48 -5.63 -0.17 -4.90
CA PHE A 48 -6.24 0.50 -3.77
C PHE A 48 -7.59 -0.11 -3.41
N GLY A 49 -7.88 -0.22 -2.12
CA GLY A 49 -9.25 -0.32 -1.64
C GLY A 49 -9.97 1.04 -1.75
N ARG A 50 -11.30 1.03 -1.62
CA ARG A 50 -12.14 2.22 -1.83
C ARG A 50 -11.68 3.46 -1.07
N GLU A 51 -11.54 3.36 0.24
CA GLU A 51 -11.21 4.52 1.10
C GLU A 51 -9.86 5.13 0.71
N THR A 52 -8.84 4.28 0.48
CA THR A 52 -7.52 4.76 0.03
C THR A 52 -7.60 5.34 -1.38
N TYR A 53 -8.36 4.71 -2.28
CA TYR A 53 -8.56 5.23 -3.64
C TYR A 53 -9.17 6.63 -3.62
N GLU A 54 -10.26 6.81 -2.87
CA GLU A 54 -10.97 8.10 -2.76
C GLU A 54 -10.04 9.19 -2.21
N LEU A 55 -9.24 8.87 -1.18
CA LEU A 55 -8.25 9.79 -0.60
C LEU A 55 -7.18 10.19 -1.62
N MET A 56 -6.58 9.20 -2.30
CA MET A 56 -5.50 9.42 -3.28
C MET A 56 -6.00 10.16 -4.52
N ALA A 57 -7.20 9.80 -5.01
CA ALA A 57 -7.83 10.44 -6.16
C ALA A 57 -8.26 11.89 -5.90
N ALA A 58 -8.55 12.24 -4.65
CA ALA A 58 -8.84 13.63 -4.27
C ALA A 58 -7.57 14.50 -4.17
N TYR A 59 -6.42 13.90 -3.88
CA TYR A 59 -5.17 14.61 -3.61
C TYR A 59 -4.26 14.72 -4.85
N TRP A 60 -3.83 13.59 -5.41
CA TRP A 60 -2.75 13.54 -6.39
C TRP A 60 -3.01 14.30 -7.71
N PRO A 61 -4.24 14.34 -8.28
CA PRO A 61 -4.48 15.09 -9.52
C PRO A 61 -4.21 16.60 -9.42
N THR A 62 -4.21 17.15 -8.21
CA THR A 62 -4.01 18.59 -7.96
C THR A 62 -2.81 18.88 -7.07
N ALA A 63 -2.03 17.86 -6.70
CA ALA A 63 -0.84 18.02 -5.86
C ALA A 63 0.23 18.88 -6.58
N THR A 64 0.83 19.83 -5.85
CA THR A 64 1.89 20.74 -6.34
C THR A 64 3.03 20.92 -5.36
N GLU A 65 2.85 20.48 -4.11
CA GLU A 65 3.79 20.69 -3.00
C GLU A 65 4.73 19.50 -2.78
N ASP A 66 4.42 18.34 -3.40
CA ASP A 66 5.22 17.12 -3.28
C ASP A 66 6.35 17.08 -4.32
N ASP A 67 7.20 16.05 -4.19
CA ASP A 67 8.25 15.78 -5.16
C ASP A 67 7.65 15.58 -6.57
N PRO A 68 8.11 16.31 -7.61
CA PRO A 68 7.57 16.23 -8.95
C PRO A 68 7.60 14.83 -9.57
N GLU A 69 8.61 14.01 -9.25
CA GLU A 69 8.72 12.63 -9.76
C GLU A 69 7.62 11.76 -9.14
N VAL A 70 7.31 11.95 -7.85
CA VAL A 70 6.20 11.24 -7.16
C VAL A 70 4.85 11.68 -7.74
N ILE A 71 4.64 12.97 -7.96
CA ILE A 71 3.40 13.49 -8.56
C ILE A 71 3.20 12.88 -9.97
N GLU A 72 4.23 12.86 -10.80
CA GLU A 72 4.18 12.27 -12.14
C GLU A 72 3.89 10.78 -12.08
N PHE A 73 4.60 10.04 -11.22
CA PHE A 73 4.38 8.60 -11.02
C PHE A 73 2.94 8.31 -10.62
N MET A 74 2.43 8.96 -9.56
CA MET A 74 1.08 8.72 -9.05
C MET A 74 -0.02 9.00 -10.08
N ASN A 75 0.16 9.99 -10.95
CA ASN A 75 -0.83 10.34 -11.97
C ASN A 75 -0.70 9.52 -13.25
N SER A 76 0.50 9.06 -13.61
CA SER A 76 0.73 8.33 -14.87
C SER A 76 0.58 6.80 -14.74
N VAL A 77 0.90 6.22 -13.58
CA VAL A 77 0.87 4.77 -13.34
C VAL A 77 -0.53 4.17 -13.53
N GLN A 78 -0.60 2.90 -13.95
CA GLN A 78 -1.88 2.16 -13.99
C GLN A 78 -2.42 1.95 -12.58
N LYS A 79 -3.73 2.05 -12.41
CA LYS A 79 -4.40 1.90 -11.12
C LYS A 79 -5.52 0.87 -11.18
N VAL A 80 -5.70 0.17 -10.08
CA VAL A 80 -6.81 -0.75 -9.85
C VAL A 80 -7.50 -0.34 -8.56
N ALA A 81 -8.73 0.13 -8.65
CA ALA A 81 -9.59 0.40 -7.51
C ALA A 81 -10.45 -0.84 -7.22
N VAL A 82 -10.36 -1.37 -6.02
CA VAL A 82 -11.14 -2.54 -5.58
C VAL A 82 -12.27 -2.07 -4.67
N SER A 83 -13.51 -2.21 -5.12
CA SER A 83 -14.67 -1.79 -4.34
C SER A 83 -15.97 -2.38 -4.90
N THR A 84 -16.81 -2.92 -4.03
CA THR A 84 -18.17 -3.37 -4.34
C THR A 84 -19.22 -2.25 -4.30
N THR A 85 -18.82 -1.05 -3.84
CA THR A 85 -19.74 0.07 -3.62
C THR A 85 -19.40 1.34 -4.40
N LEU A 86 -18.20 1.41 -4.98
CA LEU A 86 -17.79 2.52 -5.85
C LEU A 86 -18.46 2.33 -7.21
N GLU A 87 -19.19 3.33 -7.68
CA GLU A 87 -19.89 3.26 -8.97
C GLU A 87 -18.96 3.50 -10.15
N ARG A 88 -17.93 4.34 -9.95
CA ARG A 88 -16.94 4.69 -10.99
C ARG A 88 -15.61 5.12 -10.36
N ALA A 89 -14.55 5.01 -11.13
CA ALA A 89 -13.19 5.41 -10.76
C ALA A 89 -12.66 6.41 -11.79
N ASP A 90 -12.75 7.70 -11.48
CA ASP A 90 -12.50 8.80 -12.43
C ASP A 90 -11.01 9.24 -12.48
N TRP A 91 -10.18 8.81 -11.54
CA TRP A 91 -8.76 9.13 -11.59
C TRP A 91 -8.10 8.44 -12.80
N THR A 92 -7.37 9.21 -13.59
CA THR A 92 -6.76 8.76 -14.86
C THR A 92 -6.06 7.40 -14.72
N ASN A 93 -6.17 6.55 -15.74
CA ASN A 93 -5.59 5.21 -15.79
C ASN A 93 -6.08 4.25 -14.70
N THR A 94 -7.32 4.40 -14.23
CA THR A 94 -7.90 3.52 -13.21
C THR A 94 -8.88 2.51 -13.81
N THR A 95 -8.76 1.26 -13.41
CA THR A 95 -9.73 0.19 -13.63
C THR A 95 -10.43 -0.12 -12.32
N LEU A 96 -11.78 -0.19 -12.33
CA LEU A 96 -12.57 -0.60 -11.18
C LEU A 96 -12.77 -2.12 -11.20
N VAL A 97 -12.48 -2.77 -10.07
CA VAL A 97 -12.79 -4.18 -9.79
C VAL A 97 -13.86 -4.23 -8.71
N SER A 98 -15.08 -4.61 -9.09
CA SER A 98 -16.25 -4.61 -8.20
C SER A 98 -16.66 -5.99 -7.70
N ASP A 99 -16.14 -7.05 -8.30
CA ASP A 99 -16.46 -8.45 -7.96
C ASP A 99 -15.26 -9.37 -8.21
N ASN A 100 -15.40 -10.66 -7.92
CA ASN A 100 -14.43 -11.72 -8.24
C ASN A 100 -12.97 -11.34 -7.93
N LEU A 101 -12.71 -10.75 -6.75
CA LEU A 101 -11.41 -10.21 -6.36
C LEU A 101 -10.26 -11.18 -6.62
N ALA A 102 -10.42 -12.45 -6.22
CA ALA A 102 -9.35 -13.43 -6.33
C ALA A 102 -8.96 -13.71 -7.79
N GLU A 103 -9.94 -13.87 -8.67
CA GLU A 103 -9.76 -14.13 -10.10
C GLU A 103 -9.13 -12.93 -10.78
N ASN A 104 -9.68 -11.73 -10.55
CA ASN A 104 -9.17 -10.48 -11.14
C ASN A 104 -7.70 -10.21 -10.74
N VAL A 105 -7.34 -10.47 -9.48
CA VAL A 105 -5.95 -10.28 -9.01
C VAL A 105 -5.02 -11.34 -9.61
N LYS A 106 -5.45 -12.61 -9.72
CA LYS A 106 -4.67 -13.67 -10.40
C LYS A 106 -4.41 -13.31 -11.86
N GLU A 107 -5.45 -12.95 -12.60
CA GLU A 107 -5.31 -12.52 -13.99
C GLU A 107 -4.37 -11.30 -14.14
N LEU A 108 -4.49 -10.31 -13.25
CA LEU A 108 -3.60 -9.16 -13.25
C LEU A 108 -2.12 -9.57 -13.02
N LYS A 109 -1.87 -10.52 -12.11
CA LYS A 109 -0.52 -11.04 -11.84
C LYS A 109 0.05 -11.86 -13.00
N GLU A 110 -0.79 -12.47 -13.84
CA GLU A 110 -0.37 -13.26 -15.01
C GLU A 110 -0.03 -12.38 -16.23
N ARG A 111 -0.57 -11.17 -16.31
CA ARG A 111 -0.26 -10.23 -17.40
C ARG A 111 1.22 -9.87 -17.42
N PRO A 112 1.82 -9.60 -18.59
CA PRO A 112 3.17 -9.04 -18.64
C PRO A 112 3.21 -7.66 -17.98
N GLY A 113 4.28 -7.38 -17.26
CA GLY A 113 4.47 -6.11 -16.57
C GLY A 113 5.44 -6.21 -15.40
N LYS A 114 5.58 -5.11 -14.67
CA LYS A 114 6.39 -4.98 -13.46
C LYS A 114 5.58 -5.41 -12.21
N GLU A 115 5.98 -4.98 -11.04
CA GLU A 115 5.32 -5.27 -9.78
C GLU A 115 4.01 -4.49 -9.64
N ILE A 116 3.08 -5.06 -8.88
CA ILE A 116 1.82 -4.42 -8.44
C ILE A 116 2.02 -4.01 -7.00
N ALA A 117 1.80 -2.75 -6.66
CA ALA A 117 1.94 -2.26 -5.31
C ALA A 117 0.61 -1.77 -4.72
N MET A 118 0.39 -2.07 -3.45
CA MET A 118 -0.66 -1.46 -2.63
C MET A 118 -0.01 -0.52 -1.62
N PHE A 119 -0.38 0.74 -1.63
CA PHE A 119 -0.01 1.71 -0.61
C PHE A 119 -1.17 1.92 0.35
N GLY A 120 -1.01 1.51 1.60
CA GLY A 120 -2.11 1.49 2.55
C GLY A 120 -3.12 0.38 2.23
N SER A 121 -4.44 0.70 2.29
CA SER A 121 -5.54 -0.25 2.01
C SER A 121 -5.50 -1.50 2.92
N VAL A 122 -5.38 -1.28 4.21
CA VAL A 122 -5.17 -2.34 5.23
C VAL A 122 -6.20 -3.48 5.12
N ARG A 123 -7.49 -3.16 4.92
CA ARG A 123 -8.55 -4.16 4.76
C ARG A 123 -8.35 -5.01 3.50
N LEU A 124 -7.99 -4.37 2.38
CA LEU A 124 -7.71 -5.09 1.14
C LEU A 124 -6.47 -5.99 1.30
N THR A 125 -5.42 -5.50 1.96
CA THR A 125 -4.24 -6.29 2.29
C THR A 125 -4.61 -7.53 3.11
N ALA A 126 -5.43 -7.39 4.16
CA ALA A 126 -5.87 -8.53 4.96
C ALA A 126 -6.62 -9.57 4.10
N SER A 127 -7.58 -9.12 3.28
CA SER A 127 -8.31 -10.01 2.38
C SER A 127 -7.40 -10.74 1.39
N LEU A 128 -6.42 -10.06 0.81
CA LEU A 128 -5.50 -10.66 -0.16
C LEU A 128 -4.45 -11.56 0.49
N LEU A 129 -4.06 -11.30 1.74
CA LEU A 129 -3.24 -12.22 2.54
C LEU A 129 -4.00 -13.52 2.83
N GLU A 130 -5.27 -13.45 3.22
CA GLU A 130 -6.12 -14.63 3.45
C GLU A 130 -6.33 -15.47 2.17
N LEU A 131 -6.36 -14.81 1.01
CA LEU A 131 -6.44 -15.46 -0.30
C LEU A 131 -5.09 -15.99 -0.82
N GLY A 132 -3.98 -15.75 -0.10
CA GLY A 132 -2.64 -16.17 -0.53
C GLY A 132 -2.15 -15.42 -1.79
N LEU A 133 -2.60 -14.20 -2.01
CA LEU A 133 -2.29 -13.43 -3.23
C LEU A 133 -1.22 -12.36 -3.04
N VAL A 134 -0.87 -12.01 -1.80
CA VAL A 134 0.24 -11.08 -1.48
C VAL A 134 1.55 -11.85 -1.49
N ASP A 135 2.52 -11.38 -2.28
CA ASP A 135 3.86 -11.99 -2.37
C ASP A 135 4.85 -11.36 -1.38
N GLU A 136 4.69 -10.06 -1.10
CA GLU A 136 5.52 -9.34 -0.13
C GLU A 136 4.67 -8.38 0.70
N LEU A 137 4.86 -8.45 2.02
CA LEU A 137 4.31 -7.48 2.97
C LEU A 137 5.46 -6.60 3.46
N ARG A 138 5.43 -5.33 3.13
CA ARG A 138 6.40 -4.31 3.53
C ARG A 138 5.78 -3.44 4.61
N VAL A 139 6.33 -3.50 5.80
CA VAL A 139 5.83 -2.75 6.97
C VAL A 139 6.87 -1.72 7.38
N MET A 140 6.55 -0.45 7.19
CA MET A 140 7.35 0.66 7.70
C MET A 140 6.91 0.97 9.13
N VAL A 141 7.80 0.71 10.07
CA VAL A 141 7.58 1.01 11.49
C VAL A 141 8.18 2.38 11.80
N PHE A 142 7.32 3.32 12.18
CA PHE A 142 7.75 4.64 12.64
C PHE A 142 8.06 4.63 14.14
N PRO A 143 9.07 5.38 14.62
CA PRO A 143 9.52 5.38 16.00
C PRO A 143 8.60 6.22 16.91
N ILE A 144 7.33 5.88 16.95
CA ILE A 144 6.29 6.54 17.75
C ILE A 144 5.33 5.52 18.35
N LEU A 145 4.76 5.83 19.50
CA LEU A 145 3.66 5.12 20.13
C LEU A 145 2.42 6.04 20.07
N LEU A 146 1.31 5.53 19.53
CA LEU A 146 0.04 6.25 19.48
C LEU A 146 -0.87 5.93 20.68
N GLY A 147 -0.73 4.73 21.26
CA GLY A 147 -1.54 4.30 22.39
C GLY A 147 -2.99 3.93 22.05
N ASN A 148 -3.53 4.48 20.98
CA ASN A 148 -4.87 4.23 20.45
C ASN A 148 -4.92 4.53 18.96
N GLY A 149 -5.84 3.89 18.21
CA GLY A 149 -5.99 4.11 16.78
C GLY A 149 -6.56 2.90 16.04
N ALA A 150 -6.44 2.93 14.71
CA ALA A 150 -6.83 1.82 13.86
C ALA A 150 -5.68 0.80 13.73
N SER A 151 -5.90 -0.42 14.24
CA SER A 151 -4.91 -1.50 14.23
C SER A 151 -4.76 -2.11 12.84
N MET A 152 -3.53 -2.38 12.43
CA MET A 152 -3.17 -2.85 11.10
C MET A 152 -3.89 -4.14 10.68
N PHE A 153 -4.04 -5.10 11.57
CA PHE A 153 -4.62 -6.42 11.24
C PHE A 153 -5.89 -6.75 12.01
N SER A 154 -6.63 -5.74 12.44
CA SER A 154 -7.91 -5.96 13.16
C SER A 154 -8.96 -6.70 12.34
N THR A 155 -8.84 -6.73 11.01
CA THR A 155 -9.77 -7.39 10.09
C THR A 155 -9.30 -8.76 9.60
N LEU A 156 -8.12 -9.21 10.01
CA LEU A 156 -7.59 -10.52 9.64
C LEU A 156 -8.28 -11.61 10.48
N ASN A 157 -8.90 -12.61 9.83
CA ASN A 157 -9.67 -13.66 10.49
C ASN A 157 -8.87 -14.90 10.83
N GLY A 158 -7.59 -14.97 10.50
CA GLY A 158 -6.76 -16.15 10.69
C GLY A 158 -5.31 -15.83 10.97
N ARG A 159 -4.52 -16.89 11.10
CA ARG A 159 -3.06 -16.77 11.21
C ARG A 159 -2.46 -16.86 9.81
N VAL A 160 -1.60 -15.91 9.45
CA VAL A 160 -0.78 -15.94 8.25
C VAL A 160 0.67 -16.06 8.69
N PRO A 161 1.33 -17.22 8.55
CA PRO A 161 2.75 -17.35 8.82
C PRO A 161 3.56 -16.46 7.89
N LEU A 162 4.57 -15.80 8.42
CA LEU A 162 5.42 -14.89 7.68
C LEU A 162 6.89 -15.24 7.91
N GLU A 163 7.68 -15.16 6.84
CA GLU A 163 9.14 -15.24 6.91
C GLU A 163 9.75 -13.85 6.71
N LEU A 164 10.64 -13.45 7.60
CA LEU A 164 11.38 -12.19 7.44
C LEU A 164 12.37 -12.34 6.30
N TRP A 165 12.18 -11.54 5.24
CA TRP A 165 13.03 -11.55 4.05
C TRP A 165 14.13 -10.49 4.11
N ASN A 166 13.81 -9.28 4.56
CA ASN A 166 14.76 -8.18 4.65
C ASN A 166 14.38 -7.16 5.73
N THR A 167 15.36 -6.41 6.20
CA THR A 167 15.18 -5.28 7.11
C THR A 167 16.05 -4.13 6.65
N THR A 168 15.48 -2.92 6.60
CA THR A 168 16.20 -1.68 6.31
C THR A 168 15.95 -0.69 7.42
N THR A 169 17.01 -0.12 7.97
CA THR A 169 16.94 0.95 8.97
C THR A 169 17.29 2.29 8.33
N PHE A 170 16.54 3.32 8.68
CA PHE A 170 16.73 4.69 8.20
C PHE A 170 17.32 5.57 9.31
N ARG A 171 18.03 6.62 8.96
CA ARG A 171 18.60 7.57 9.92
C ARG A 171 17.53 8.30 10.74
N SER A 172 16.34 8.44 10.19
CA SER A 172 15.15 8.96 10.87
C SER A 172 14.66 8.08 12.04
N GLY A 173 15.21 6.87 12.19
CA GLY A 173 14.75 5.87 13.15
C GLY A 173 13.64 4.96 12.62
N ASN A 174 13.17 5.17 11.40
CA ASN A 174 12.22 4.29 10.73
C ASN A 174 12.86 2.92 10.46
N VAL A 175 12.06 1.87 10.53
CA VAL A 175 12.49 0.49 10.19
C VAL A 175 11.52 -0.11 9.19
N LEU A 176 12.02 -0.47 8.01
CA LEU A 176 11.26 -1.24 7.04
C LEU A 176 11.50 -2.73 7.26
N LEU A 177 10.43 -3.45 7.52
CA LEU A 177 10.40 -4.91 7.60
C LEU A 177 9.75 -5.46 6.32
N VAL A 178 10.44 -6.35 5.64
CA VAL A 178 9.92 -7.04 4.45
C VAL A 178 9.69 -8.49 4.80
N TYR A 179 8.43 -8.91 4.74
CA TYR A 179 8.02 -10.29 4.99
C TYR A 179 7.46 -10.93 3.72
N ARG A 180 7.53 -12.26 3.67
CA ARG A 180 6.82 -13.09 2.69
C ARG A 180 5.91 -14.07 3.41
N PRO A 181 4.67 -14.28 2.92
CA PRO A 181 3.86 -15.39 3.41
C PRO A 181 4.60 -16.73 3.22
N ALA A 182 4.59 -17.58 4.27
CA ALA A 182 5.28 -18.86 4.29
C ALA A 182 4.49 -19.96 3.59
#